data_a0124a0de70d199b34b69837c9ef4909
#
_entry.id   a0124a0de70d199b34b69837c9ef4909
#
_cell.length_a   1.000
_cell.length_b   1.000
_cell.length_c   1.000
_cell.angle_alpha   90.00
_cell.angle_beta   90.00
_cell.angle_gamma   90.00
#
_symmetry.space_group_name_H-M   'P 1'
#
loop_
_entity.id
_entity.type
_entity.pdbx_description
1 polymer ?
#
loop_
_entity_poly.entity_id
_entity_poly.type
_entity_poly.pdbx_seq_one_letter_code
_entity_poly.pdbx_strand_id
1 'polypeptide(L)'
;MXIRTKIDARAKTRWLKRFRPPILFALCGAALVFLAPXLPDYVPDHFLTDERAEAISEIASGVLFILALGWLVGTIVDALIKRRLAGLHLDTEDNLEARKSATRLDVVRRVWIVIAGIVTIAAALTVIPGVKQIGVSLFASAGIAGIAIGLAARPVLSNLIAGLQIAFTQPIXLDDAVVVEGEWGWIEEIGLFYVVIKIWDWRRLVVPLSYFIEKPFQNWTRKSASIIGPIYWTVDYHAPISRMREKLEEICKSTPLWDGDVVNLQVTEASGTSVTVRGLASASTSPKAWDLRCLIREQMIEWLQTEHPEALPRLRADTAIDMPDEFSGFAPQRE
;
A
#
# COMPACT_ATOMS: atom_id res chain seq x y z
N MET A 1 -17.37 -42.58 7.68
CA MET A 1 -17.89 -41.72 8.78
C MET A 1 -17.24 -42.01 10.14
N UNK A 2 -16.95 -43.04 10.49
CA UNK A 2 -16.41 -43.36 11.68
C UNK A 2 -15.02 -43.09 11.92
N ILE A 3 -14.34 -43.15 10.98
CA ILE A 3 -12.90 -42.83 11.10
C ILE A 3 -12.70 -41.35 11.43
N ARG A 4 -13.48 -40.45 10.81
CA ARG A 4 -13.42 -39.02 11.03
C ARG A 4 -13.78 -38.63 12.47
N THR A 5 -14.77 -39.27 13.07
CA THR A 5 -15.18 -39.03 14.47
C THR A 5 -14.10 -39.48 15.47
N LYS A 6 -13.37 -40.57 15.19
CA LYS A 6 -12.28 -41.06 16.05
C LYS A 6 -11.04 -40.19 16.02
N ILE A 7 -10.75 -39.58 14.85
CA ILE A 7 -9.62 -38.65 14.68
C ILE A 7 -9.91 -37.33 15.43
N ASP A 8 -11.15 -36.83 15.33
CA ASP A 8 -11.59 -35.62 16.05
C ASP A 8 -11.57 -35.80 17.58
N ALA A 9 -11.99 -36.98 18.08
CA ALA A 9 -11.96 -37.30 19.50
C ALA A 9 -10.50 -37.36 20.04
N ARG A 10 -9.59 -37.95 19.27
CA ARG A 10 -8.15 -38.03 19.65
C ARG A 10 -7.47 -36.64 19.60
N ALA A 11 -7.84 -35.78 18.65
CA ALA A 11 -7.33 -34.41 18.57
C ALA A 11 -7.85 -33.58 19.75
N LYS A 12 -9.12 -33.72 20.11
CA LYS A 12 -9.77 -33.03 21.23
C LYS A 12 -9.15 -33.46 22.59
N THR A 13 -8.86 -34.75 22.77
CA THR A 13 -8.22 -35.25 23.99
C THR A 13 -6.75 -34.84 24.11
N ARG A 14 -5.99 -34.75 23.00
CA ARG A 14 -4.62 -34.20 22.99
C ARG A 14 -4.60 -32.70 23.32
N TRP A 15 -5.59 -31.98 22.81
CA TRP A 15 -5.75 -30.55 23.07
C TRP A 15 -6.03 -30.30 24.56
N LEU A 16 -6.97 -31.01 25.13
CA LEU A 16 -7.30 -30.96 26.56
C LEU A 16 -6.13 -31.33 27.47
N LYS A 17 -5.35 -32.38 27.14
CA LYS A 17 -4.15 -32.79 27.88
C LYS A 17 -3.05 -31.69 27.90
N ARG A 18 -2.98 -30.89 26.87
CA ARG A 18 -1.98 -29.81 26.74
C ARG A 18 -2.33 -28.60 27.60
N PHE A 19 -3.62 -28.29 27.77
CA PHE A 19 -4.07 -27.16 28.58
C PHE A 19 -4.27 -27.51 30.06
N ARG A 20 -4.31 -28.78 30.40
CA ARG A 20 -4.43 -29.24 31.81
C ARG A 20 -3.32 -28.69 32.72
N PRO A 21 -1.99 -28.76 32.38
CA PRO A 21 -0.97 -28.26 33.28
C PRO A 21 -1.07 -26.76 33.53
N PRO A 22 -1.14 -25.86 32.51
CA PRO A 22 -1.21 -24.43 32.79
C PRO A 22 -2.52 -24.01 33.47
N ILE A 23 -3.64 -24.69 33.17
CA ILE A 23 -4.94 -24.41 33.84
C ILE A 23 -4.86 -24.87 35.31
N LEU A 24 -4.32 -26.04 35.57
CA LEU A 24 -4.09 -26.54 36.93
C LEU A 24 -3.17 -25.61 37.69
N PHE A 25 -2.09 -25.17 37.08
CA PHE A 25 -1.14 -24.25 37.68
C PHE A 25 -1.78 -22.89 37.99
N ALA A 26 -2.61 -22.36 37.09
CA ALA A 26 -3.36 -21.12 37.30
C ALA A 26 -4.40 -21.28 38.41
N LEU A 27 -5.10 -22.43 38.45
CA LEU A 27 -6.07 -22.75 39.50
C LEU A 27 -5.38 -22.94 40.86
N CYS A 28 -4.21 -23.58 40.89
CA CYS A 28 -3.41 -23.71 42.10
C CYS A 28 -2.89 -22.34 42.60
N GLY A 29 -2.45 -21.48 41.69
CA GLY A 29 -2.07 -20.12 42.00
C GLY A 29 -3.23 -19.31 42.58
N ALA A 30 -4.39 -19.39 41.93
CA ALA A 30 -5.62 -18.73 42.42
C ALA A 30 -6.06 -19.30 43.77
N ALA A 31 -6.01 -20.62 43.94
CA ALA A 31 -6.33 -21.28 45.22
C ALA A 31 -5.36 -20.86 46.32
N LEU A 32 -4.08 -20.71 46.01
CA LEU A 32 -3.07 -20.19 46.95
C LEU A 32 -3.37 -18.74 47.35
N VAL A 33 -3.76 -17.90 46.44
CA VAL A 33 -4.17 -16.50 46.73
C VAL A 33 -5.35 -16.49 47.70
N PHE A 34 -6.34 -17.38 47.47
CA PHE A 34 -7.54 -17.49 48.31
C PHE A 34 -7.27 -18.14 49.66
N LEU A 35 -6.33 -19.10 49.71
CA LEU A 35 -5.96 -19.85 50.93
C LEU A 35 -4.80 -19.21 51.73
N ALA A 36 -4.08 -18.27 51.13
CA ALA A 36 -2.95 -17.56 51.76
C ALA A 36 -3.33 -16.94 53.13
N PRO A 37 -4.45 -16.26 53.25
CA PRO A 37 -4.85 -15.75 54.58
C PRO A 37 -5.11 -16.82 55.62
N UNK A 38 -5.18 -17.95 55.19
CA UNK A 38 -5.51 -18.98 55.97
C UNK A 38 -4.38 -19.84 56.36
N LEU A 39 -3.48 -19.64 55.79
CA LEU A 39 -2.29 -20.47 56.05
C LEU A 39 -1.60 -20.22 57.40
N PRO A 40 -1.54 -19.02 57.94
CA PRO A 40 -0.93 -18.80 59.27
C PRO A 40 -1.54 -19.65 60.36
N ASP A 41 -2.81 -19.95 60.33
CA ASP A 41 -3.53 -20.77 61.33
C ASP A 41 -3.02 -22.23 61.41
N TYR A 42 -2.27 -22.70 60.40
CA TYR A 42 -1.80 -24.08 60.27
C TYR A 42 -0.27 -24.23 60.43
N VAL A 43 0.49 -23.11 60.58
CA VAL A 43 1.94 -23.12 60.69
C VAL A 43 2.31 -22.92 62.17
N PRO A 44 3.09 -23.83 62.79
CA PRO A 44 3.49 -23.64 64.19
C PRO A 44 4.30 -22.37 64.43
N ASP A 45 4.00 -21.63 65.51
CA ASP A 45 4.50 -20.32 65.88
C ASP A 45 6.03 -20.19 66.02
N HIS A 46 6.73 -21.35 66.11
CA HIS A 46 8.22 -21.31 66.28
C HIS A 46 9.00 -21.20 64.96
N PHE A 47 8.34 -21.28 63.79
CA PHE A 47 9.07 -21.20 62.51
C PHE A 47 9.03 -19.82 61.88
N LEU A 48 7.92 -19.10 62.03
CA LEU A 48 7.77 -17.75 61.45
C LEU A 48 6.81 -16.95 62.34
N THR A 49 7.03 -15.67 62.51
CA THR A 49 6.02 -14.78 63.08
C THR A 49 4.82 -14.71 62.07
N ASP A 50 3.59 -14.64 62.57
CA ASP A 50 2.36 -14.62 61.75
C ASP A 50 2.41 -13.58 60.62
N GLU A 51 2.92 -12.40 60.91
CA GLU A 51 3.12 -11.30 59.94
C GLU A 51 4.05 -11.69 58.78
N ARG A 52 5.12 -12.43 59.05
CA ARG A 52 6.09 -12.89 58.02
C ARG A 52 5.53 -14.03 57.18
N ALA A 53 4.82 -14.95 57.81
CA ALA A 53 4.18 -16.06 57.12
C ALA A 53 3.13 -15.55 56.11
N GLU A 54 2.31 -14.58 56.53
CA GLU A 54 1.28 -13.94 55.73
C GLU A 54 1.92 -13.21 54.54
N ALA A 55 2.94 -12.36 54.78
CA ALA A 55 3.65 -11.63 53.72
C ALA A 55 4.33 -12.58 52.69
N ILE A 56 4.96 -13.67 53.13
CA ILE A 56 5.60 -14.65 52.25
C ILE A 56 4.53 -15.38 51.41
N SER A 57 3.42 -15.76 52.01
CA SER A 57 2.32 -16.47 51.28
C SER A 57 1.68 -15.58 50.22
N GLU A 58 1.47 -14.29 50.52
CA GLU A 58 0.94 -13.30 49.58
C GLU A 58 1.87 -13.08 48.38
N ILE A 59 3.19 -12.91 48.65
CA ILE A 59 4.19 -12.73 47.61
C ILE A 59 4.29 -14.01 46.74
N ALA A 60 4.37 -15.18 47.34
CA ALA A 60 4.50 -16.46 46.65
C ALA A 60 3.27 -16.73 45.78
N SER A 61 2.07 -16.50 46.30
CA SER A 61 0.83 -16.68 45.56
C SER A 61 0.71 -15.69 44.37
N GLY A 62 1.11 -14.44 44.57
CA GLY A 62 1.13 -13.42 43.51
C GLY A 62 2.08 -13.78 42.37
N VAL A 63 3.31 -14.19 42.71
CA VAL A 63 4.34 -14.62 41.74
C VAL A 63 3.82 -15.86 40.94
N LEU A 64 3.33 -16.88 41.67
CA LEU A 64 2.80 -18.10 41.04
C LEU A 64 1.62 -17.81 40.12
N PHE A 65 0.74 -16.92 40.51
CA PHE A 65 -0.41 -16.52 39.69
C PHE A 65 0.05 -15.87 38.38
N ILE A 66 1.01 -14.92 38.44
CA ILE A 66 1.55 -14.22 37.26
C ILE A 66 2.25 -15.22 36.33
N LEU A 67 3.10 -16.11 36.88
CA LEU A 67 3.79 -17.13 36.08
C LEU A 67 2.79 -18.10 35.42
N ALA A 68 1.76 -18.52 36.16
CA ALA A 68 0.70 -19.38 35.63
C ALA A 68 -0.09 -18.68 34.50
N LEU A 69 -0.42 -17.41 34.69
CA LEU A 69 -1.12 -16.60 33.68
C LEU A 69 -0.27 -16.42 32.42
N GLY A 70 1.01 -16.09 32.58
CA GLY A 70 1.97 -15.96 31.48
C GLY A 70 2.12 -17.29 30.71
N TRP A 71 2.24 -18.41 31.43
CA TRP A 71 2.30 -19.73 30.82
C TRP A 71 1.00 -20.09 30.09
N LEU A 72 -0.15 -19.77 30.68
CA LEU A 72 -1.46 -20.01 30.06
C LEU A 72 -1.60 -19.23 28.72
N VAL A 73 -1.30 -17.94 28.74
CA VAL A 73 -1.33 -17.06 27.55
C VAL A 73 -0.35 -17.61 26.48
N GLY A 74 0.88 -17.94 26.88
CA GLY A 74 1.87 -18.55 25.99
C GLY A 74 1.39 -19.84 25.35
N THR A 75 0.74 -20.71 26.14
CA THR A 75 0.19 -22.00 25.66
C THR A 75 -0.98 -21.79 24.69
N ILE A 76 -1.85 -20.82 24.95
CA ILE A 76 -2.98 -20.49 24.06
C ILE A 76 -2.45 -20.01 22.69
N VAL A 77 -1.52 -19.08 22.68
CA VAL A 77 -0.93 -18.54 21.43
C VAL A 77 -0.19 -19.65 20.66
N ASP A 78 0.62 -20.45 21.36
CA ASP A 78 1.32 -21.60 20.75
C ASP A 78 0.34 -22.62 20.14
N ALA A 79 -0.78 -22.88 20.82
CA ALA A 79 -1.82 -23.78 20.31
C ALA A 79 -2.52 -23.20 19.06
N LEU A 80 -2.79 -21.89 19.03
CA LEU A 80 -3.40 -21.21 17.88
C LEU A 80 -2.45 -21.27 16.66
N ILE A 81 -1.16 -20.97 16.86
CA ILE A 81 -0.15 -21.04 15.80
C ILE A 81 -0.04 -22.49 15.26
N LYS A 82 0.05 -23.48 16.16
CA LYS A 82 0.14 -24.89 15.75
C LYS A 82 -1.13 -25.38 15.04
N ARG A 83 -2.29 -24.86 15.41
CA ARG A 83 -3.55 -25.15 14.72
C ARG A 83 -3.53 -24.62 13.28
N ARG A 84 -3.01 -23.40 13.09
CA ARG A 84 -2.82 -22.83 11.75
C ARG A 84 -1.81 -23.64 10.92
N LEU A 85 -0.68 -24.04 11.54
CA LEU A 85 0.35 -24.86 10.88
C LEU A 85 -0.21 -26.23 10.44
N ALA A 86 -1.01 -26.88 11.27
CA ALA A 86 -1.59 -28.19 10.98
C ALA A 86 -2.62 -28.14 9.83
N GLY A 87 -3.16 -26.96 9.54
CA GLY A 87 -4.07 -26.76 8.40
C GLY A 87 -3.35 -26.58 7.06
N LEU A 88 -2.02 -26.44 7.07
CA LEU A 88 -1.23 -26.32 5.85
C LEU A 88 -0.90 -27.71 5.30
N HIS A 89 -1.25 -27.97 4.06
CA HIS A 89 -0.98 -29.24 3.36
C HIS A 89 0.47 -29.28 2.90
N LEU A 90 1.36 -29.77 3.78
CA LEU A 90 2.81 -29.85 3.51
C LEU A 90 3.21 -31.10 2.70
N ASP A 91 2.27 -32.02 2.49
CA ASP A 91 2.50 -33.34 1.90
C ASP A 91 2.28 -33.37 0.37
N THR A 92 1.99 -32.23 -0.28
CA THR A 92 1.82 -32.13 -1.73
C THR A 92 3.17 -31.83 -2.41
N GLU A 93 3.34 -32.27 -3.65
CA GLU A 93 4.58 -32.11 -4.42
C GLU A 93 4.93 -30.61 -4.63
N ASP A 94 3.93 -29.76 -4.85
CA ASP A 94 4.09 -28.31 -4.95
C ASP A 94 3.60 -27.62 -3.68
N ASN A 95 4.45 -27.58 -2.65
CA ASN A 95 4.13 -27.03 -1.34
C ASN A 95 4.95 -25.80 -0.94
N LEU A 96 5.52 -25.08 -1.93
CA LEU A 96 6.39 -23.93 -1.69
C LEU A 96 5.70 -22.85 -0.83
N GLU A 97 4.45 -22.54 -1.13
CA GLU A 97 3.64 -21.55 -0.39
C GLU A 97 3.35 -22.02 1.06
N ALA A 98 3.08 -23.30 1.24
CA ALA A 98 2.85 -23.89 2.56
C ALA A 98 4.13 -23.84 3.42
N ARG A 99 5.30 -24.14 2.82
CA ARG A 99 6.61 -24.05 3.50
C ARG A 99 6.95 -22.62 3.90
N LYS A 100 6.73 -21.63 3.00
CA LYS A 100 6.92 -20.21 3.31
C LYS A 100 6.06 -19.77 4.49
N SER A 101 4.78 -20.16 4.48
CA SER A 101 3.83 -19.84 5.56
C SER A 101 4.22 -20.49 6.89
N ALA A 102 4.68 -21.74 6.85
CA ALA A 102 5.17 -22.45 8.03
C ALA A 102 6.38 -21.74 8.66
N THR A 103 7.35 -21.33 7.85
CA THR A 103 8.54 -20.61 8.31
C THR A 103 8.16 -19.26 8.95
N ARG A 104 7.25 -18.50 8.30
CA ARG A 104 6.75 -17.22 8.85
C ARG A 104 6.11 -17.41 10.23
N LEU A 105 5.24 -18.41 10.36
CA LEU A 105 4.55 -18.71 11.63
C LEU A 105 5.52 -19.15 12.74
N ASP A 106 6.56 -19.91 12.40
CA ASP A 106 7.57 -20.34 13.38
C ASP A 106 8.41 -19.14 13.90
N VAL A 107 8.77 -18.21 13.02
CA VAL A 107 9.47 -16.97 13.42
C VAL A 107 8.57 -16.14 14.37
N VAL A 108 7.32 -15.92 14.02
CA VAL A 108 6.34 -15.19 14.85
C VAL A 108 6.22 -15.88 16.23
N ARG A 109 6.14 -17.20 16.23
CA ARG A 109 6.08 -18.01 17.47
C ARG A 109 7.31 -17.76 18.38
N ARG A 110 8.51 -17.79 17.80
CA ARG A 110 9.76 -17.58 18.58
C ARG A 110 9.81 -16.18 19.18
N VAL A 111 9.49 -15.16 18.38
CA VAL A 111 9.44 -13.76 18.83
C VAL A 111 8.42 -13.61 19.96
N TRP A 112 7.23 -14.17 19.81
CA TRP A 112 6.16 -14.14 20.81
C TRP A 112 6.61 -14.77 22.15
N ILE A 113 7.26 -15.95 22.12
CA ILE A 113 7.72 -16.66 23.32
C ILE A 113 8.73 -15.78 24.10
N VAL A 114 9.65 -15.13 23.37
CA VAL A 114 10.66 -14.26 24.01
C VAL A 114 9.99 -13.05 24.68
N ILE A 115 9.10 -12.36 23.96
CA ILE A 115 8.40 -11.18 24.48
C ILE A 115 7.54 -11.55 25.69
N ALA A 116 6.72 -12.61 25.57
CA ALA A 116 5.85 -13.07 26.64
C ALA A 116 6.66 -13.51 27.88
N GLY A 117 7.80 -14.16 27.66
CA GLY A 117 8.71 -14.55 28.75
C GLY A 117 9.27 -13.33 29.50
N ILE A 118 9.77 -12.34 28.78
CA ILE A 118 10.31 -11.10 29.38
C ILE A 118 9.22 -10.37 30.19
N VAL A 119 8.03 -10.20 29.61
CA VAL A 119 6.90 -9.52 30.25
C VAL A 119 6.46 -10.28 31.51
N THR A 120 6.36 -11.60 31.44
CA THR A 120 5.94 -12.45 32.58
C THR A 120 6.97 -12.36 33.73
N ILE A 121 8.27 -12.44 33.42
CA ILE A 121 9.34 -12.34 34.42
C ILE A 121 9.34 -10.94 35.06
N ALA A 122 9.27 -9.87 34.22
CA ALA A 122 9.23 -8.50 34.72
C ALA A 122 8.02 -8.29 35.66
N ALA A 123 6.85 -8.79 35.28
CA ALA A 123 5.64 -8.70 36.07
C ALA A 123 5.77 -9.46 37.41
N ALA A 124 6.35 -10.66 37.40
CA ALA A 124 6.56 -11.44 38.59
C ALA A 124 7.53 -10.73 39.59
N LEU A 125 8.55 -10.06 39.04
CA LEU A 125 9.53 -9.30 39.89
C LEU A 125 8.89 -8.08 40.58
N THR A 126 7.82 -7.49 40.00
CA THR A 126 7.15 -6.34 40.64
C THR A 126 6.39 -6.71 41.92
N VAL A 127 6.07 -7.99 42.12
CA VAL A 127 5.36 -8.48 43.31
C VAL A 127 6.33 -8.64 44.51
N ILE A 128 7.60 -8.87 44.25
CA ILE A 128 8.58 -9.15 45.32
C ILE A 128 9.14 -7.79 45.86
N PRO A 129 8.86 -7.41 47.13
CA PRO A 129 9.24 -6.09 47.65
C PRO A 129 10.72 -5.75 47.51
N GLY A 130 11.63 -6.68 47.75
CA GLY A 130 13.10 -6.45 47.70
C GLY A 130 13.62 -6.22 46.27
N VAL A 131 12.91 -6.68 45.24
CA VAL A 131 13.36 -6.57 43.83
C VAL A 131 12.35 -5.84 42.92
N LYS A 132 11.29 -5.31 43.51
CA LYS A 132 10.25 -4.56 42.81
C LYS A 132 10.82 -3.49 41.86
N GLN A 133 11.85 -2.76 42.32
CA GLN A 133 12.53 -1.73 41.56
C GLN A 133 13.13 -2.28 40.25
N ILE A 134 13.64 -3.52 40.27
CA ILE A 134 14.19 -4.19 39.08
C ILE A 134 13.04 -4.45 38.06
N GLY A 135 11.91 -4.96 38.55
CA GLY A 135 10.73 -5.20 37.71
C GLY A 135 10.24 -3.91 37.03
N VAL A 136 10.10 -2.82 37.80
CA VAL A 136 9.69 -1.50 37.30
C VAL A 136 10.70 -0.98 36.27
N SER A 137 12.01 -1.12 36.53
CA SER A 137 13.07 -0.69 35.60
C SER A 137 13.02 -1.49 34.28
N LEU A 138 12.73 -2.78 34.35
CA LEU A 138 12.57 -3.64 33.16
C LEU A 138 11.36 -3.16 32.32
N PHE A 139 10.23 -2.84 32.96
CA PHE A 139 9.07 -2.31 32.24
C PHE A 139 9.38 -0.94 31.63
N ALA A 140 10.05 -0.06 32.34
CA ALA A 140 10.46 1.24 31.83
C ALA A 140 11.39 1.09 30.60
N SER A 141 12.37 0.22 30.70
CA SER A 141 13.33 -0.09 29.59
C SER A 141 12.59 -0.71 28.39
N ALA A 142 11.69 -1.66 28.65
CA ALA A 142 10.86 -2.28 27.61
C ALA A 142 9.94 -1.25 26.93
N GLY A 143 9.44 -0.29 27.69
CA GLY A 143 8.63 0.82 27.15
C GLY A 143 9.43 1.69 26.19
N ILE A 144 10.64 2.09 26.58
CA ILE A 144 11.55 2.89 25.73
C ILE A 144 11.91 2.08 24.45
N ALA A 145 12.27 0.81 24.62
CA ALA A 145 12.57 -0.08 23.49
C ALA A 145 11.36 -0.23 22.57
N GLY A 146 10.15 -0.33 23.15
CA GLY A 146 8.89 -0.40 22.42
C GLY A 146 8.63 0.84 21.54
N ILE A 147 8.93 2.03 22.09
CA ILE A 147 8.81 3.29 21.33
C ILE A 147 9.80 3.29 20.15
N ALA A 148 11.05 2.91 20.39
CA ALA A 148 12.09 2.85 19.35
C ALA A 148 11.68 1.85 18.23
N ILE A 149 11.21 0.66 18.61
CA ILE A 149 10.71 -0.36 17.66
C ILE A 149 9.48 0.16 16.90
N GLY A 150 8.58 0.83 17.61
CA GLY A 150 7.35 1.41 16.99
C GLY A 150 7.69 2.45 15.92
N LEU A 151 8.64 3.35 16.21
CA LEU A 151 9.13 4.34 15.25
C LEU A 151 9.79 3.67 14.04
N ALA A 152 10.61 2.65 14.28
CA ALA A 152 11.27 1.89 13.21
C ALA A 152 10.24 1.11 12.35
N ALA A 153 9.13 0.68 12.93
CA ALA A 153 8.05 -0.05 12.24
C ALA A 153 7.03 0.87 11.54
N ARG A 154 7.16 2.20 11.68
CA ARG A 154 6.23 3.19 11.12
C ARG A 154 5.92 2.97 9.63
N PRO A 155 6.90 2.70 8.72
CA PRO A 155 6.57 2.50 7.30
C PRO A 155 5.69 1.27 7.05
N VAL A 156 5.90 0.20 7.81
CA VAL A 156 5.09 -1.03 7.70
C VAL A 156 3.66 -0.76 8.16
N LEU A 157 3.54 -0.07 9.30
CA LEU A 157 2.24 0.28 9.89
C LEU A 157 1.46 1.27 8.99
N SER A 158 2.16 2.26 8.40
CA SER A 158 1.58 3.21 7.44
C SER A 158 0.97 2.47 6.25
N ASN A 159 1.68 1.52 5.66
CA ASN A 159 1.17 0.72 4.52
C ASN A 159 -0.02 -0.16 4.93
N LEU A 160 0.00 -0.74 6.11
CA LEU A 160 -1.12 -1.54 6.62
C LEU A 160 -2.39 -0.69 6.81
N ILE A 161 -2.24 0.49 7.40
CA ILE A 161 -3.34 1.45 7.59
C ILE A 161 -3.85 1.95 6.23
N ALA A 162 -2.93 2.27 5.30
CA ALA A 162 -3.28 2.68 3.93
C ALA A 162 -4.07 1.57 3.22
N GLY A 163 -3.66 0.32 3.34
CA GLY A 163 -4.38 -0.82 2.77
C GLY A 163 -5.81 -0.93 3.29
N LEU A 164 -5.98 -0.77 4.60
CA LEU A 164 -7.29 -0.77 5.24
C LEU A 164 -8.14 0.41 4.73
N GLN A 165 -7.56 1.59 4.67
CA GLN A 165 -8.23 2.80 4.17
C GLN A 165 -8.65 2.64 2.70
N ILE A 166 -7.76 2.15 1.83
CA ILE A 166 -8.05 1.87 0.42
C ILE A 166 -9.22 0.88 0.28
N ALA A 167 -9.24 -0.17 1.11
CA ALA A 167 -10.32 -1.16 1.10
C ALA A 167 -11.69 -0.55 1.42
N PHE A 168 -11.75 0.43 2.32
CA PHE A 168 -13.01 1.10 2.69
C PHE A 168 -13.40 2.25 1.77
N THR A 169 -12.44 3.09 1.36
CA THR A 169 -12.72 4.33 0.59
C THR A 169 -12.57 4.12 -0.93
N GLN A 170 -11.90 3.06 -1.34
CA GLN A 170 -11.70 2.66 -2.74
C GLN A 170 -11.28 3.81 -3.67
N PRO A 171 -10.21 4.55 -3.35
CA PRO A 171 -9.71 5.61 -4.24
C PRO A 171 -9.13 5.04 -5.53
N ILE A 172 -8.79 3.80 -5.55
CA ILE A 172 -8.32 3.00 -6.67
C ILE A 172 -9.03 1.64 -6.65
N UNK A 173 -9.29 1.09 -7.80
CA UNK A 173 -9.82 -0.17 -8.02
C UNK A 173 -8.92 -0.92 -8.95
N LEU A 174 -9.08 -2.28 -9.11
CA LEU A 174 -8.40 -3.08 -10.14
C LEU A 174 -8.85 -2.60 -11.51
N ASP A 175 -7.97 -2.69 -12.48
CA ASP A 175 -8.15 -2.22 -13.87
C ASP A 175 -8.36 -0.70 -14.02
N ASP A 176 -8.24 0.08 -12.95
CA ASP A 176 -8.23 1.55 -13.08
C ASP A 176 -7.04 2.02 -13.92
N ALA A 177 -7.30 2.96 -14.86
CA ALA A 177 -6.26 3.67 -15.59
C ALA A 177 -5.77 4.84 -14.74
N VAL A 178 -4.48 4.82 -14.38
CA VAL A 178 -3.88 5.81 -13.48
C VAL A 178 -2.60 6.41 -14.05
N VAL A 179 -2.26 7.62 -13.58
CA VAL A 179 -0.93 8.20 -13.79
C VAL A 179 -0.27 8.37 -12.42
N VAL A 180 0.85 7.69 -12.22
CA VAL A 180 1.64 7.68 -10.98
C VAL A 180 3.11 7.94 -11.35
N GLU A 181 3.73 8.94 -10.71
CA GLU A 181 5.11 9.35 -10.98
C GLU A 181 5.36 9.65 -12.47
N GLY A 182 4.32 10.17 -13.17
CA GLY A 182 4.40 10.51 -14.60
C GLY A 182 4.21 9.35 -15.56
N GLU A 183 4.07 8.13 -15.04
CA GLU A 183 3.86 6.91 -15.83
C GLU A 183 2.38 6.57 -15.89
N TRP A 184 1.85 6.37 -17.09
CA TRP A 184 0.47 5.96 -17.32
C TRP A 184 0.37 4.44 -17.44
N GLY A 185 -0.62 3.85 -16.78
CA GLY A 185 -0.84 2.41 -16.82
C GLY A 185 -2.13 1.99 -16.11
N TRP A 186 -2.31 0.69 -15.95
CA TRP A 186 -3.48 0.08 -15.30
C TRP A 186 -3.07 -0.61 -14.00
N ILE A 187 -3.93 -0.54 -13.00
CA ILE A 187 -3.75 -1.26 -11.73
C ILE A 187 -3.97 -2.75 -11.98
N GLU A 188 -2.89 -3.54 -11.94
CA GLU A 188 -2.87 -4.99 -12.18
C GLU A 188 -3.10 -5.78 -10.88
N GLU A 189 -2.59 -5.30 -9.75
CA GLU A 189 -2.68 -5.97 -8.45
C GLU A 189 -2.71 -4.96 -7.32
N ILE A 190 -3.57 -5.20 -6.33
CA ILE A 190 -3.57 -4.46 -5.05
C ILE A 190 -3.21 -5.49 -3.96
N GLY A 191 -1.96 -5.49 -3.53
CA GLY A 191 -1.43 -6.35 -2.48
C GLY A 191 -1.66 -5.79 -1.09
N LEU A 192 -1.09 -6.46 -0.08
CA LEU A 192 -1.23 -6.03 1.33
C LEU A 192 -0.37 -4.79 1.64
N PHE A 193 0.74 -4.58 0.94
CA PHE A 193 1.69 -3.50 1.21
C PHE A 193 2.03 -2.66 -0.02
N TYR A 194 1.62 -3.09 -1.22
CA TYR A 194 1.97 -2.44 -2.49
C TYR A 194 0.85 -2.62 -3.51
N VAL A 195 0.87 -1.75 -4.51
CA VAL A 195 0.06 -1.83 -5.74
C VAL A 195 1.02 -2.08 -6.89
N VAL A 196 0.64 -2.95 -7.83
CA VAL A 196 1.37 -3.16 -9.08
C VAL A 196 0.59 -2.48 -10.20
N ILE A 197 1.25 -1.55 -10.89
CA ILE A 197 0.70 -0.83 -12.05
C ILE A 197 1.43 -1.37 -13.29
N LYS A 198 0.67 -1.91 -14.23
CA LYS A 198 1.15 -2.33 -15.53
C LYS A 198 1.20 -1.12 -16.45
N ILE A 199 2.40 -0.62 -16.73
CA ILE A 199 2.62 0.52 -17.62
C ILE A 199 2.31 0.10 -19.07
N TRP A 200 2.00 1.06 -19.94
CA TRP A 200 1.64 0.85 -21.35
C TRP A 200 2.66 0.01 -22.13
N ASP A 201 3.95 0.08 -21.74
CA ASP A 201 5.06 -0.66 -22.36
C ASP A 201 5.35 -2.01 -21.68
N TRP A 202 4.44 -2.45 -20.81
CA TRP A 202 4.43 -3.72 -20.06
C TRP A 202 5.42 -3.80 -18.89
N ARG A 203 6.16 -2.74 -18.57
CA ARG A 203 6.88 -2.65 -17.28
C ARG A 203 5.87 -2.65 -16.12
N ARG A 204 6.30 -3.04 -14.96
CA ARG A 204 5.49 -2.98 -13.73
C ARG A 204 6.10 -1.95 -12.79
N LEU A 205 5.32 -0.97 -12.45
CA LEU A 205 5.65 0.01 -11.42
C LEU A 205 5.04 -0.49 -10.10
N VAL A 206 5.89 -0.75 -9.11
CA VAL A 206 5.48 -1.25 -7.78
C VAL A 206 5.52 -0.09 -6.79
N VAL A 207 4.38 0.27 -6.23
CA VAL A 207 4.19 1.47 -5.41
C VAL A 207 3.63 1.06 -4.04
N PRO A 208 4.20 1.56 -2.91
CA PRO A 208 3.61 1.30 -1.60
C PRO A 208 2.17 1.82 -1.50
N LEU A 209 1.32 1.14 -0.74
CA LEU A 209 -0.07 1.56 -0.54
C LEU A 209 -0.17 2.96 0.08
N SER A 210 0.75 3.31 0.97
CA SER A 210 0.80 4.63 1.60
C SER A 210 0.93 5.78 0.58
N TYR A 211 1.56 5.52 -0.57
CA TYR A 211 1.68 6.51 -1.66
C TYR A 211 0.30 7.05 -2.06
N PHE A 212 -0.67 6.16 -2.27
CA PHE A 212 -2.02 6.52 -2.74
C PHE A 212 -2.84 7.30 -1.71
N ILE A 213 -2.39 7.33 -0.45
CA ILE A 213 -3.02 8.10 0.63
C ILE A 213 -2.27 9.42 0.86
N GLU A 214 -0.94 9.41 0.70
CA GLU A 214 -0.08 10.54 1.06
C GLU A 214 0.22 11.48 -0.11
N LYS A 215 0.19 10.96 -1.36
CA LYS A 215 0.58 11.74 -2.55
C LYS A 215 -0.58 11.86 -3.55
N PRO A 216 -0.67 12.99 -4.29
CA PRO A 216 -1.65 13.09 -5.37
C PRO A 216 -1.27 12.19 -6.54
N PHE A 217 -2.26 11.60 -7.16
CA PHE A 217 -2.15 10.81 -8.39
C PHE A 217 -3.38 11.10 -9.25
N GLN A 218 -3.34 10.74 -10.55
CA GLN A 218 -4.50 10.88 -11.42
C GLN A 218 -5.15 9.51 -11.61
N ASN A 219 -6.46 9.44 -11.41
CA ASN A 219 -7.28 8.28 -11.74
C ASN A 219 -8.22 8.70 -12.88
N TRP A 220 -8.02 8.12 -14.06
CA TRP A 220 -8.75 8.49 -15.27
C TRP A 220 -10.05 7.70 -15.45
N THR A 221 -10.31 6.73 -14.59
CA THR A 221 -11.52 5.87 -14.67
C THR A 221 -12.40 5.95 -13.43
N ARG A 222 -12.07 6.83 -12.49
CA ARG A 222 -12.73 6.90 -11.16
C ARG A 222 -14.27 7.01 -11.21
N LYS A 223 -14.83 7.78 -12.14
CA LYS A 223 -16.29 7.97 -12.29
C LYS A 223 -16.79 7.53 -13.65
N SER A 224 -16.01 7.73 -14.67
CA SER A 224 -16.27 7.29 -16.04
C SER A 224 -14.94 7.04 -16.72
N ALA A 225 -14.95 6.23 -17.75
CA ALA A 225 -13.75 5.98 -18.57
C ALA A 225 -13.56 7.03 -19.66
N SER A 226 -14.59 7.87 -19.95
CA SER A 226 -14.54 8.91 -20.96
C SER A 226 -13.57 10.02 -20.56
N ILE A 227 -12.72 10.44 -21.51
CA ILE A 227 -11.66 11.40 -21.25
C ILE A 227 -11.50 12.35 -22.44
N ILE A 228 -11.15 13.61 -22.19
CA ILE A 228 -10.84 14.61 -23.21
C ILE A 228 -9.34 14.59 -23.48
N GLY A 229 -8.95 14.32 -24.73
CA GLY A 229 -7.56 14.33 -25.16
C GLY A 229 -7.19 15.69 -25.80
N PRO A 230 -6.21 16.41 -25.25
CA PRO A 230 -5.72 17.64 -25.93
C PRO A 230 -4.70 17.29 -27.00
N ILE A 231 -4.78 18.00 -28.14
CA ILE A 231 -3.82 17.93 -29.25
C ILE A 231 -3.31 19.35 -29.48
N TYR A 232 -2.02 19.52 -29.70
CA TYR A 232 -1.40 20.82 -29.90
C TYR A 232 -0.70 20.88 -31.24
N TRP A 233 -0.84 22.03 -31.93
CA TRP A 233 -0.11 22.37 -33.13
C TRP A 233 0.49 23.78 -32.98
N THR A 234 1.73 23.94 -33.38
CA THR A 234 2.34 25.24 -33.54
C THR A 234 2.24 25.61 -35.01
N VAL A 235 1.57 26.70 -35.33
CA VAL A 235 1.29 27.15 -36.70
C VAL A 235 1.71 28.59 -36.90
N ASP A 236 1.78 29.00 -38.16
CA ASP A 236 2.04 30.40 -38.58
C ASP A 236 0.82 31.28 -38.29
N TYR A 237 1.02 32.58 -38.23
CA TYR A 237 -0.06 33.58 -38.09
C TYR A 237 -1.03 33.59 -39.30
N HIS A 238 -0.62 33.02 -40.44
CA HIS A 238 -1.49 32.86 -41.61
C HIS A 238 -2.42 31.64 -41.54
N ALA A 239 -2.31 30.86 -40.47
CA ALA A 239 -3.15 29.64 -40.32
C ALA A 239 -4.63 29.99 -40.30
N PRO A 240 -5.45 29.33 -41.13
CA PRO A 240 -6.89 29.59 -41.18
C PRO A 240 -7.63 28.89 -40.02
N ILE A 241 -7.59 29.49 -38.84
CA ILE A 241 -8.11 28.88 -37.57
C ILE A 241 -9.56 28.39 -37.71
N SER A 242 -10.44 29.13 -38.43
CA SER A 242 -11.83 28.73 -38.62
C SER A 242 -11.93 27.44 -39.44
N ARG A 243 -11.11 27.31 -40.49
CA ARG A 243 -11.06 26.11 -41.31
C ARG A 243 -10.47 24.91 -40.55
N MET A 244 -9.47 25.16 -39.73
CA MET A 244 -8.88 24.12 -38.84
C MET A 244 -9.95 23.58 -37.88
N ARG A 245 -10.86 24.44 -37.39
CA ARG A 245 -11.97 24.03 -36.51
C ARG A 245 -12.96 23.11 -37.26
N GLU A 246 -13.37 23.51 -38.48
CA GLU A 246 -14.23 22.70 -39.34
C GLU A 246 -13.60 21.35 -39.68
N LYS A 247 -12.30 21.36 -40.01
CA LYS A 247 -11.54 20.14 -40.32
C LYS A 247 -11.42 19.21 -39.12
N LEU A 248 -11.20 19.75 -37.92
CA LEU A 248 -11.18 18.94 -36.70
C LEU A 248 -12.52 18.22 -36.46
N GLU A 249 -13.64 18.93 -36.66
CA GLU A 249 -14.98 18.33 -36.55
C GLU A 249 -15.21 17.24 -37.62
N GLU A 250 -14.78 17.46 -38.83
CA GLU A 250 -14.84 16.50 -39.92
C GLU A 250 -14.07 15.23 -39.56
N ILE A 251 -12.84 15.35 -39.10
CA ILE A 251 -11.98 14.23 -38.68
C ILE A 251 -12.66 13.44 -37.56
N CYS A 252 -13.16 14.13 -36.53
CA CYS A 252 -13.82 13.48 -35.40
C CYS A 252 -15.06 12.69 -35.86
N LYS A 253 -15.90 13.29 -36.75
CA LYS A 253 -17.11 12.64 -37.26
C LYS A 253 -16.83 11.45 -38.19
N SER A 254 -15.63 11.37 -38.77
CA SER A 254 -15.24 10.29 -39.69
C SER A 254 -14.76 9.02 -39.02
N THR A 255 -14.53 9.03 -37.67
CA THR A 255 -13.92 7.92 -36.96
C THR A 255 -14.80 7.42 -35.83
N PRO A 256 -14.86 6.08 -35.56
CA PRO A 256 -15.55 5.53 -34.39
C PRO A 256 -14.77 5.69 -33.07
N LEU A 257 -13.60 6.30 -33.09
CA LEU A 257 -12.80 6.57 -31.86
C LEU A 257 -13.42 7.71 -31.06
N TRP A 258 -14.07 8.69 -31.70
CA TRP A 258 -14.75 9.81 -31.06
C TRP A 258 -16.09 9.34 -30.46
N ASP A 259 -16.37 9.74 -29.22
CA ASP A 259 -17.61 9.37 -28.52
C ASP A 259 -18.79 10.33 -28.81
N GLY A 260 -18.57 11.41 -29.55
CA GLY A 260 -19.61 12.34 -29.92
C GLY A 260 -19.88 13.48 -28.93
N ASP A 261 -19.10 13.57 -27.85
CA ASP A 261 -19.37 14.52 -26.75
C ASP A 261 -18.64 15.85 -26.96
N VAL A 262 -17.31 15.83 -26.88
CA VAL A 262 -16.51 17.06 -26.94
C VAL A 262 -15.67 17.10 -28.22
N VAL A 263 -15.77 18.22 -28.97
CA VAL A 263 -14.85 18.60 -30.04
C VAL A 263 -14.69 20.13 -29.99
N ASN A 264 -13.48 20.64 -29.94
CA ASN A 264 -13.24 22.09 -29.91
C ASN A 264 -11.82 22.42 -30.37
N LEU A 265 -11.65 23.60 -30.98
CA LEU A 265 -10.33 24.08 -31.38
C LEU A 265 -10.19 25.56 -31.03
N GLN A 266 -9.13 25.88 -30.30
CA GLN A 266 -8.88 27.22 -29.78
C GLN A 266 -7.40 27.57 -29.89
N VAL A 267 -7.11 28.84 -30.13
CA VAL A 267 -5.77 29.40 -29.95
C VAL A 267 -5.54 29.54 -28.46
N THR A 268 -4.46 28.97 -27.96
CA THR A 268 -4.10 29.02 -26.52
C THR A 268 -2.91 29.93 -26.24
N GLU A 269 -2.03 30.11 -27.22
CA GLU A 269 -0.85 30.98 -27.06
C GLU A 269 -0.51 31.65 -28.41
N ALA A 270 0.08 32.82 -28.36
CA ALA A 270 0.64 33.53 -29.49
C ALA A 270 2.02 34.06 -29.10
N SER A 271 3.04 33.67 -29.81
CA SER A 271 4.42 34.12 -29.62
C SER A 271 4.79 35.18 -30.68
N GLY A 272 6.04 35.66 -30.68
CA GLY A 272 6.50 36.59 -31.69
C GLY A 272 6.51 36.04 -33.12
N THR A 273 6.59 34.72 -33.30
CA THR A 273 6.75 34.06 -34.60
C THR A 273 5.71 33.00 -34.92
N SER A 274 4.95 32.54 -33.96
CA SER A 274 4.00 31.41 -34.13
C SER A 274 2.82 31.49 -33.19
N VAL A 275 1.81 30.70 -33.50
CA VAL A 275 0.56 30.58 -32.75
C VAL A 275 0.41 29.13 -32.31
N THR A 276 0.09 28.87 -31.01
CA THR A 276 -0.22 27.54 -30.50
C THR A 276 -1.73 27.34 -30.53
N VAL A 277 -2.14 26.32 -31.25
CA VAL A 277 -3.55 25.92 -31.37
C VAL A 277 -3.76 24.62 -30.63
N ARG A 278 -4.78 24.58 -29.76
CA ARG A 278 -5.18 23.39 -29.01
C ARG A 278 -6.49 22.85 -29.57
N GLY A 279 -6.48 21.61 -30.05
CA GLY A 279 -7.67 20.82 -30.32
C GLY A 279 -8.02 19.96 -29.11
N LEU A 280 -9.31 19.81 -28.84
CA LEU A 280 -9.85 18.91 -27.82
C LEU A 280 -10.79 17.93 -28.49
N ALA A 281 -10.66 16.65 -28.17
CA ALA A 281 -11.61 15.61 -28.61
C ALA A 281 -11.78 14.59 -27.47
N SER A 282 -13.03 14.20 -27.20
CA SER A 282 -13.35 13.20 -26.19
C SER A 282 -13.38 11.80 -26.80
N ALA A 283 -13.11 10.79 -25.96
CA ALA A 283 -13.24 9.39 -26.32
C ALA A 283 -13.67 8.57 -25.12
N SER A 284 -14.35 7.45 -25.38
CA SER A 284 -14.97 6.62 -24.35
C SER A 284 -13.97 5.89 -23.42
N THR A 285 -12.69 5.79 -23.81
CA THR A 285 -11.64 5.17 -22.98
C THR A 285 -10.30 5.86 -23.26
N SER A 286 -9.37 5.74 -22.33
CA SER A 286 -8.02 6.34 -22.45
C SER A 286 -7.21 5.77 -23.62
N PRO A 287 -7.22 4.47 -23.97
CA PRO A 287 -6.56 4.01 -25.19
C PRO A 287 -7.17 4.62 -26.47
N LYS A 288 -8.50 4.67 -26.57
CA LYS A 288 -9.17 5.31 -27.73
C LYS A 288 -8.84 6.80 -27.81
N ALA A 289 -8.73 7.48 -26.67
CA ALA A 289 -8.33 8.90 -26.64
C ALA A 289 -6.91 9.10 -27.18
N TRP A 290 -6.01 8.18 -26.88
CA TRP A 290 -4.65 8.20 -27.44
C TRP A 290 -4.68 8.03 -28.96
N ASP A 291 -5.34 6.99 -29.45
CA ASP A 291 -5.44 6.68 -30.87
C ASP A 291 -6.12 7.84 -31.64
N LEU A 292 -7.20 8.40 -31.07
CA LEU A 292 -7.92 9.55 -31.65
C LEU A 292 -7.00 10.77 -31.76
N ARG A 293 -6.21 11.04 -30.73
CA ARG A 293 -5.23 12.17 -30.73
C ARG A 293 -4.17 11.99 -31.83
N CYS A 294 -3.70 10.76 -32.03
CA CYS A 294 -2.71 10.47 -33.08
C CYS A 294 -3.35 10.65 -34.47
N LEU A 295 -4.52 10.07 -34.68
CA LEU A 295 -5.28 10.20 -35.94
C LEU A 295 -5.55 11.66 -36.30
N ILE A 296 -6.07 12.45 -35.34
CA ILE A 296 -6.36 13.88 -35.54
C ILE A 296 -5.06 14.63 -35.87
N ARG A 297 -3.98 14.35 -35.19
CA ARG A 297 -2.68 15.02 -35.38
C ARG A 297 -2.16 14.75 -36.80
N GLU A 298 -2.19 13.51 -37.23
CA GLU A 298 -1.70 13.08 -38.53
C GLU A 298 -2.53 13.68 -39.67
N GLN A 299 -3.85 13.54 -39.61
CA GLN A 299 -4.76 14.06 -40.65
C GLN A 299 -4.74 15.59 -40.74
N MET A 300 -4.64 16.28 -39.60
CA MET A 300 -4.52 17.74 -39.59
C MET A 300 -3.22 18.22 -40.21
N ILE A 301 -2.11 17.52 -39.93
CA ILE A 301 -0.79 17.85 -40.53
C ILE A 301 -0.87 17.64 -42.06
N GLU A 302 -1.40 16.50 -42.53
CA GLU A 302 -1.56 16.19 -43.95
C GLU A 302 -2.41 17.26 -44.67
N TRP A 303 -3.54 17.63 -44.04
CA TRP A 303 -4.43 18.66 -44.57
C TRP A 303 -3.73 20.04 -44.64
N LEU A 304 -3.02 20.44 -43.61
CA LEU A 304 -2.26 21.69 -43.60
C LEU A 304 -1.16 21.69 -44.67
N GLN A 305 -0.49 20.57 -44.91
CA GLN A 305 0.56 20.45 -45.93
C GLN A 305 0.01 20.58 -47.34
N THR A 306 -1.17 20.01 -47.58
CA THR A 306 -1.75 19.97 -48.94
C THR A 306 -2.58 21.21 -49.28
N GLU A 307 -3.40 21.70 -48.38
CA GLU A 307 -4.35 22.79 -48.65
C GLU A 307 -3.91 24.13 -48.10
N HIS A 308 -3.09 24.16 -47.04
CA HIS A 308 -2.72 25.38 -46.35
C HIS A 308 -1.22 25.38 -45.96
N PRO A 309 -0.29 25.24 -46.93
CA PRO A 309 1.13 25.19 -46.61
C PRO A 309 1.65 26.52 -46.01
N GLU A 310 0.95 27.62 -46.20
CA GLU A 310 1.25 28.91 -45.53
C GLU A 310 1.04 28.89 -44.02
N ALA A 311 0.27 27.93 -43.50
CA ALA A 311 -0.03 27.76 -42.10
C ALA A 311 1.14 27.07 -41.33
N LEU A 312 2.04 26.40 -42.04
CA LEU A 312 3.19 25.74 -41.43
C LEU A 312 4.19 26.79 -40.90
N PRO A 313 4.86 26.52 -39.77
CA PRO A 313 5.80 27.47 -39.19
C PRO A 313 6.90 27.87 -40.17
N ARG A 314 7.15 29.15 -40.27
CA ARG A 314 8.17 29.75 -41.17
C ARG A 314 9.11 30.65 -40.36
N LEU A 315 10.39 30.59 -40.71
CA LEU A 315 11.37 31.53 -40.21
C LEU A 315 11.35 32.78 -41.11
N ARG A 316 11.00 33.91 -40.54
CA ARG A 316 11.10 35.20 -41.22
C ARG A 316 12.36 35.88 -40.75
N ALA A 317 13.28 36.14 -41.71
CA ALA A 317 14.49 36.87 -41.46
C ALA A 317 14.58 38.02 -42.46
N ASP A 318 14.50 39.25 -42.01
CA ASP A 318 14.82 40.43 -42.82
C ASP A 318 16.36 40.57 -42.90
N THR A 319 16.91 39.96 -43.96
CA THR A 319 18.33 40.12 -44.26
C THR A 319 18.46 41.37 -45.12
N ALA A 320 18.82 42.48 -44.54
CA ALA A 320 19.38 43.61 -45.28
C ALA A 320 20.76 43.17 -45.76
N ILE A 321 20.82 42.61 -46.96
CA ILE A 321 22.10 42.36 -47.61
C ILE A 321 22.55 43.71 -48.19
N ASP A 322 23.44 44.36 -47.47
CA ASP A 322 24.12 45.60 -47.98
C ASP A 322 25.16 45.11 -48.98
N MET A 323 24.66 44.88 -50.24
CA MET A 323 25.58 44.51 -51.32
C MET A 323 26.43 45.70 -51.69
N PRO A 324 27.78 45.58 -51.75
CA PRO A 324 28.63 46.62 -52.29
C PRO A 324 28.16 47.02 -53.70
N ASP A 325 28.23 48.30 -54.02
CA ASP A 325 27.75 48.85 -55.28
C ASP A 325 28.26 48.11 -56.54
N GLU A 326 29.43 47.46 -56.44
CA GLU A 326 30.01 46.61 -57.49
C GLU A 326 29.15 45.45 -57.97
N PHE A 327 28.18 44.98 -57.15
CA PHE A 327 27.29 43.82 -57.48
C PHE A 327 25.81 44.23 -57.69
N SER A 328 25.52 45.55 -57.72
CA SER A 328 24.14 46.06 -57.89
C SER A 328 23.50 45.67 -59.23
N GLY A 329 24.27 45.33 -60.25
CA GLY A 329 23.78 44.86 -61.54
C GLY A 329 23.29 43.42 -61.62
N PHE A 330 23.46 42.61 -60.52
CA PHE A 330 23.07 41.25 -60.47
C PHE A 330 21.80 40.98 -59.60
N ALA A 331 21.21 42.04 -59.08
CA ALA A 331 19.99 41.89 -58.30
C ALA A 331 18.80 41.37 -59.19
N PRO A 332 18.13 40.31 -58.83
CA PRO A 332 16.96 39.82 -59.61
C PRO A 332 15.90 40.89 -59.59
N GLN A 333 15.42 41.27 -60.79
CA GLN A 333 14.25 42.18 -60.90
C GLN A 333 13.02 41.49 -60.30
N ARG A 334 12.38 42.13 -59.32
CA ARG A 334 11.11 41.64 -58.76
C ARG A 334 10.02 41.96 -59.83
N GLU A 335 9.43 40.93 -60.40
CA GLU A 335 8.15 40.98 -61.17
C GLU A 335 6.96 41.11 -60.22
#